data_a376075672309c6d361a8f953de8e945
#
_entry.id   a376075672309c6d361a8f953de8e945
#
_cell.length_a   1.000
_cell.length_b   1.000
_cell.length_c   1.000
_cell.angle_alpha   90.00
_cell.angle_beta   90.00
_cell.angle_gamma   90.00
#
_symmetry.space_group_name_H-M   'P 1'
#
loop_
_entity.id
_entity.type
_entity.pdbx_description
1 polymer ?
#
loop_
_entity_poly.entity_id
_entity_poly.type
_entity_poly.pdbx_seq_one_letter_code
_entity_poly.pdbx_strand_id
1 'polypeptide(L)'
;MFHKDHLIAGMVFFFLLILLSGCVHRPYVTASYPRWGHEMAIEQGSEEPLILRTLPPQSNQASACVLLVHGMNEHIGRYGEVARYFSQRYFVAGFDHYAHGLSNPVLRRADQTLTEGADRADVSDAYLAQSALYDLEPLRQTLGLALQAFMAQCDAQDHSQRPVFIVAHSLGGLVTASYLLKHQNESDLRKRLRGVVFLAPAFAVSEPPGWRGWVANPLIKLSFHAETHFLHPQREPLPLLLFNQLLSLVTVPVLDGLFEVFSWPGLRNFASPTSPVWVTDYLTDSEEEKAKLRTDGWIVRRSLLRYVKGIEAEVVHFRRHMADFSIPYYLIYSEMDPITPAWGDEDFARATLQHNPANEVLKLPGLPYHQHVFMQEPARTELLQKIEEWLDRRLRVVQ
;
A
#
# COMPACT_ATOMS: atom_id res chain seq x y z
N MET A 1 -28.59 -21.20 27.63
CA MET A 1 -27.42 -20.57 28.28
C MET A 1 -26.08 -21.12 27.84
N PHE A 2 -25.99 -22.35 27.35
CA PHE A 2 -24.76 -23.04 26.95
C PHE A 2 -24.14 -22.65 25.58
N HIS A 3 -24.82 -21.87 24.73
CA HIS A 3 -24.31 -21.56 23.39
C HIS A 3 -23.44 -20.29 23.32
N LYS A 4 -23.54 -19.37 24.28
CA LYS A 4 -22.74 -18.13 24.30
C LYS A 4 -21.28 -18.38 24.72
N ASP A 5 -21.08 -19.28 25.66
CA ASP A 5 -19.75 -19.57 26.22
C ASP A 5 -18.83 -20.26 25.19
N HIS A 6 -19.39 -21.10 24.31
CA HIS A 6 -18.65 -21.75 23.24
C HIS A 6 -18.25 -20.79 22.11
N LEU A 7 -19.07 -19.78 21.83
CA LEU A 7 -18.76 -18.76 20.82
C LEU A 7 -17.61 -17.84 21.29
N ILE A 8 -17.68 -17.41 22.55
CA ILE A 8 -16.61 -16.58 23.16
C ILE A 8 -15.32 -17.39 23.31
N ALA A 9 -15.38 -18.65 23.75
CA ALA A 9 -14.23 -19.53 23.83
C ALA A 9 -13.62 -19.81 22.44
N GLY A 10 -14.44 -19.98 21.41
CA GLY A 10 -14.00 -20.11 20.01
C GLY A 10 -13.31 -18.86 19.47
N MET A 11 -13.85 -17.68 19.77
CA MET A 11 -13.24 -16.40 19.39
C MET A 11 -11.90 -16.17 20.12
N VAL A 12 -11.83 -16.43 21.41
CA VAL A 12 -10.59 -16.32 22.21
C VAL A 12 -9.53 -17.32 21.74
N PHE A 13 -9.92 -18.56 21.47
CA PHE A 13 -9.03 -19.60 20.95
C PHE A 13 -8.52 -19.27 19.55
N PHE A 14 -9.36 -18.64 18.72
CA PHE A 14 -8.97 -18.20 17.38
C PHE A 14 -8.04 -16.99 17.40
N PHE A 15 -8.29 -16.00 18.28
CA PHE A 15 -7.35 -14.90 18.54
C PHE A 15 -6.00 -15.44 19.06
N LEU A 16 -6.02 -16.44 19.94
CA LEU A 16 -4.83 -17.16 20.39
C LEU A 16 -4.11 -17.90 19.25
N LEU A 17 -4.84 -18.50 18.30
CA LEU A 17 -4.24 -19.16 17.12
C LEU A 17 -3.60 -18.16 16.15
N ILE A 18 -4.22 -16.98 15.94
CA ILE A 18 -3.60 -15.88 15.19
C ILE A 18 -2.35 -15.37 15.92
N LEU A 19 -2.38 -15.30 17.24
CA LEU A 19 -1.25 -14.90 18.06
C LEU A 19 -0.13 -15.95 18.10
N LEU A 20 -0.49 -17.25 18.16
CA LEU A 20 0.46 -18.36 18.19
C LEU A 20 1.00 -18.75 16.81
N SER A 21 0.34 -18.37 15.72
CA SER A 21 0.88 -18.48 14.36
C SER A 21 1.98 -17.45 14.08
N GLY A 22 2.51 -16.83 15.13
CA GLY A 22 3.66 -15.95 15.10
C GLY A 22 4.81 -16.60 14.34
N CYS A 23 4.79 -16.42 13.03
CA CYS A 23 5.86 -16.79 12.14
C CYS A 23 7.16 -16.20 12.65
N VAL A 24 8.24 -16.88 12.41
CA VAL A 24 9.60 -16.48 12.74
C VAL A 24 9.84 -15.05 12.23
N HIS A 25 9.41 -14.08 13.03
CA HIS A 25 9.79 -12.70 12.84
C HIS A 25 11.27 -12.64 13.18
N ARG A 26 12.08 -12.16 12.24
CA ARG A 26 13.47 -11.86 12.53
C ARG A 26 13.50 -10.50 13.24
N PRO A 27 13.68 -10.46 14.56
CA PRO A 27 13.68 -9.19 15.31
C PRO A 27 14.94 -8.36 15.03
N TYR A 28 15.84 -8.87 14.18
CA TYR A 28 17.14 -8.27 13.89
C TYR A 28 17.34 -8.11 12.38
N VAL A 29 17.98 -6.99 12.02
CA VAL A 29 18.56 -6.75 10.69
C VAL A 29 20.08 -6.87 10.81
N THR A 30 20.72 -7.40 9.76
CA THR A 30 22.16 -7.63 9.70
C THR A 30 22.83 -6.94 8.48
N ALA A 31 22.03 -6.33 7.64
CA ALA A 31 22.49 -5.55 6.48
C ALA A 31 21.82 -4.18 6.52
N SER A 32 22.56 -3.16 6.11
CA SER A 32 22.04 -1.80 5.99
C SER A 32 20.82 -1.74 5.08
N TYR A 33 19.99 -0.72 5.29
CA TYR A 33 18.81 -0.48 4.47
C TYR A 33 19.18 -0.42 2.97
N PRO A 34 18.43 -1.10 2.09
CA PRO A 34 18.74 -1.09 0.65
C PRO A 34 18.50 0.30 0.06
N ARG A 35 19.55 0.87 -0.50
CA ARG A 35 19.57 2.23 -1.05
C ARG A 35 19.65 2.20 -2.56
N TRP A 36 18.97 3.18 -3.18
CA TRP A 36 19.13 3.49 -4.60
C TRP A 36 19.06 5.00 -4.80
N GLY A 37 19.75 5.51 -5.81
CA GLY A 37 19.78 6.94 -6.13
C GLY A 37 20.39 7.82 -5.02
N HIS A 38 20.01 9.08 -5.01
CA HIS A 38 20.43 10.08 -4.03
C HIS A 38 19.34 10.25 -2.96
N GLU A 39 19.78 10.49 -1.73
CA GLU A 39 18.90 10.78 -0.59
C GLU A 39 18.79 12.27 -0.36
N MET A 40 17.59 12.76 -0.12
CA MET A 40 17.31 14.13 0.29
C MET A 40 16.38 14.10 1.50
N ALA A 41 16.78 14.74 2.58
CA ALA A 41 15.93 14.93 3.74
C ALA A 41 14.95 16.09 3.51
N ILE A 42 13.68 15.84 3.81
CA ILE A 42 12.61 16.84 3.80
C ILE A 42 12.24 17.08 5.26
N GLU A 43 12.53 18.26 5.76
CA GLU A 43 12.22 18.64 7.13
C GLU A 43 10.70 18.73 7.37
N GLN A 44 10.22 18.17 8.47
CA GLN A 44 8.82 18.14 8.88
C GLN A 44 8.61 18.87 10.23
N GLY A 45 9.23 20.02 10.41
CA GLY A 45 9.17 20.76 11.65
C GLY A 45 9.92 20.08 12.79
N SER A 46 9.22 19.64 13.84
CA SER A 46 9.81 18.91 14.98
C SER A 46 9.82 17.39 14.80
N GLU A 47 9.25 16.89 13.72
CA GLU A 47 9.20 15.47 13.42
C GLU A 47 10.48 15.00 12.70
N GLU A 48 10.69 13.70 12.70
CA GLU A 48 11.78 13.07 11.94
C GLU A 48 11.66 13.41 10.44
N PRO A 49 12.78 13.74 9.77
CA PRO A 49 12.72 14.11 8.36
C PRO A 49 12.25 12.94 7.48
N LEU A 50 11.45 13.26 6.47
CA LEU A 50 11.11 12.34 5.40
C LEU A 50 12.30 12.22 4.43
N ILE A 51 12.68 11.00 4.10
CA ILE A 51 13.75 10.77 3.11
C ILE A 51 13.14 10.52 1.73
N LEU A 52 13.37 11.47 0.83
CA LEU A 52 13.09 11.31 -0.59
C LEU A 52 14.33 10.74 -1.29
N ARG A 53 14.14 9.66 -2.04
CA ARG A 53 15.14 9.10 -2.92
C ARG A 53 14.92 9.59 -4.32
N THR A 54 15.98 9.98 -5.01
CA THR A 54 15.90 10.48 -6.39
C THR A 54 16.92 9.79 -7.27
N LEU A 55 16.53 9.51 -8.50
CA LEU A 55 17.39 8.95 -9.52
C LEU A 55 17.23 9.78 -10.80
N PRO A 56 18.29 10.52 -11.22
CA PRO A 56 18.22 11.31 -12.41
C PRO A 56 18.10 10.43 -13.66
N PRO A 57 17.58 10.97 -14.77
CA PRO A 57 17.49 10.23 -16.01
C PRO A 57 18.89 9.91 -16.56
N GLN A 58 19.02 8.73 -17.18
CA GLN A 58 20.25 8.36 -17.88
C GLN A 58 20.44 9.13 -19.20
N SER A 59 19.33 9.59 -19.79
CA SER A 59 19.33 10.53 -20.91
C SER A 59 19.66 11.95 -20.42
N ASN A 60 20.22 12.79 -21.28
CA ASN A 60 20.61 14.16 -20.92
C ASN A 60 19.41 15.04 -20.49
N GLN A 61 18.19 14.63 -20.78
CA GLN A 61 16.97 15.33 -20.38
C GLN A 61 15.88 14.34 -20.02
N ALA A 62 15.22 14.54 -18.88
CA ALA A 62 14.04 13.79 -18.53
C ALA A 62 12.84 14.25 -19.40
N SER A 63 12.08 13.33 -19.94
CA SER A 63 10.83 13.66 -20.64
C SER A 63 9.70 14.00 -19.67
N ALA A 64 9.74 13.45 -18.46
CA ALA A 64 8.80 13.65 -17.35
C ALA A 64 9.42 13.16 -16.04
N CYS A 65 8.64 13.24 -14.97
CA CYS A 65 9.05 12.81 -13.64
C CYS A 65 8.07 11.75 -13.11
N VAL A 66 8.60 10.70 -12.47
CA VAL A 66 7.83 9.55 -11.96
C VAL A 66 8.07 9.38 -10.47
N LEU A 67 7.02 9.48 -9.65
CA LEU A 67 7.06 9.19 -8.22
C LEU A 67 6.58 7.77 -7.96
N LEU A 68 7.39 6.95 -7.30
CA LEU A 68 7.07 5.60 -6.87
C LEU A 68 6.52 5.61 -5.45
N VAL A 69 5.38 4.93 -5.23
CA VAL A 69 4.69 4.85 -3.94
C VAL A 69 4.46 3.39 -3.59
N HIS A 70 5.09 2.94 -2.51
CA HIS A 70 5.10 1.54 -2.07
C HIS A 70 3.82 1.15 -1.30
N GLY A 71 3.63 -0.16 -1.09
CA GLY A 71 2.47 -0.73 -0.41
C GLY A 71 2.63 -0.85 1.12
N MET A 72 1.68 -1.57 1.74
CA MET A 72 1.63 -1.78 3.18
C MET A 72 2.86 -2.53 3.71
N ASN A 73 3.42 -2.03 4.80
CA ASN A 73 4.49 -2.67 5.57
C ASN A 73 5.81 -2.93 4.84
N GLU A 74 5.88 -2.66 3.55
CA GLU A 74 7.12 -2.71 2.77
C GLU A 74 7.88 -1.36 2.80
N HIS A 75 8.84 -1.17 1.94
CA HIS A 75 9.67 0.03 1.89
C HIS A 75 10.16 0.33 0.48
N ILE A 76 10.47 1.60 0.22
CA ILE A 76 10.87 2.06 -1.11
C ILE A 76 12.24 1.52 -1.55
N GLY A 77 13.08 1.07 -0.62
CA GLY A 77 14.37 0.46 -0.95
C GLY A 77 14.29 -0.75 -1.89
N ARG A 78 13.15 -1.48 -1.87
CA ARG A 78 12.90 -2.61 -2.76
C ARG A 78 12.72 -2.20 -4.23
N TYR A 79 12.33 -0.98 -4.48
CA TYR A 79 11.97 -0.48 -5.83
C TYR A 79 13.17 -0.05 -6.68
N GLY A 80 14.41 -0.35 -6.25
CA GLY A 80 15.61 0.08 -6.95
C GLY A 80 15.72 -0.37 -8.42
N GLU A 81 15.25 -1.58 -8.75
CA GLU A 81 15.25 -2.08 -10.14
C GLU A 81 14.19 -1.36 -10.97
N VAL A 82 12.99 -1.18 -10.42
CA VAL A 82 11.90 -0.42 -11.06
C VAL A 82 12.33 1.04 -11.28
N ALA A 83 12.98 1.65 -10.28
CA ALA A 83 13.51 3.00 -10.38
C ALA A 83 14.57 3.11 -11.49
N ARG A 84 15.51 2.16 -11.58
CA ARG A 84 16.51 2.11 -12.66
C ARG A 84 15.89 1.93 -14.04
N TYR A 85 14.84 1.12 -14.16
CA TYR A 85 14.12 0.97 -15.42
C TYR A 85 13.55 2.32 -15.89
N PHE A 86 12.76 2.98 -15.07
CA PHE A 86 12.16 4.27 -15.43
C PHE A 86 13.20 5.39 -15.57
N SER A 87 14.32 5.33 -14.84
CA SER A 87 15.37 6.34 -14.95
C SER A 87 16.12 6.34 -16.30
N GLN A 88 15.89 5.36 -17.15
CA GLN A 88 16.39 5.44 -18.52
C GLN A 88 15.88 6.70 -19.26
N ARG A 89 14.66 7.16 -18.92
CA ARG A 89 13.98 8.27 -19.61
C ARG A 89 13.39 9.34 -18.68
N TYR A 90 13.11 9.01 -17.43
CA TYR A 90 12.39 9.87 -16.50
C TYR A 90 13.28 10.25 -15.31
N PHE A 91 13.01 11.39 -14.70
CA PHE A 91 13.49 11.67 -13.36
C PHE A 91 12.62 10.90 -12.37
N VAL A 92 13.20 9.98 -11.61
CA VAL A 92 12.47 9.08 -10.73
C VAL A 92 12.68 9.46 -9.28
N ALA A 93 11.61 9.41 -8.48
CA ALA A 93 11.73 9.48 -7.03
C ALA A 93 10.87 8.44 -6.33
N GLY A 94 11.12 8.26 -5.05
CA GLY A 94 10.32 7.44 -4.16
C GLY A 94 10.65 7.75 -2.71
N PHE A 95 9.79 7.40 -1.80
CA PHE A 95 9.92 7.69 -0.37
C PHE A 95 9.31 6.57 0.47
N ASP A 96 9.71 6.49 1.73
CA ASP A 96 9.06 5.60 2.69
C ASP A 96 7.87 6.31 3.34
N HIS A 97 6.70 5.67 3.31
CA HIS A 97 5.53 6.15 4.03
C HIS A 97 5.82 6.35 5.52
N TYR A 98 5.04 7.21 6.17
CA TYR A 98 5.07 7.35 7.62
C TYR A 98 5.08 5.97 8.30
N ALA A 99 5.95 5.80 9.30
CA ALA A 99 6.14 4.55 10.06
C ALA A 99 6.61 3.32 9.24
N HIS A 100 7.10 3.52 8.01
CA HIS A 100 7.67 2.47 7.16
C HIS A 100 9.12 2.80 6.79
N GLY A 101 9.92 1.79 6.44
CA GLY A 101 11.30 1.97 6.02
C GLY A 101 12.08 2.95 6.89
N LEU A 102 12.83 3.89 6.30
CA LEU A 102 13.56 4.91 7.05
C LEU A 102 12.69 6.04 7.62
N SER A 103 11.40 6.12 7.30
CA SER A 103 10.43 6.97 7.99
C SER A 103 9.93 6.35 9.30
N ASN A 104 10.40 5.15 9.64
CA ASN A 104 10.16 4.49 10.93
C ASN A 104 11.35 4.75 11.86
N PRO A 105 11.16 5.37 13.04
CA PRO A 105 12.26 5.75 13.91
C PRO A 105 13.05 4.56 14.47
N VAL A 106 12.42 3.38 14.62
CA VAL A 106 13.11 2.16 15.07
C VAL A 106 14.00 1.63 13.95
N LEU A 107 13.48 1.54 12.72
CA LEU A 107 14.23 1.08 11.56
C LEU A 107 15.38 2.05 11.22
N ARG A 108 15.14 3.36 11.30
CA ARG A 108 16.19 4.37 11.07
C ARG A 108 17.34 4.23 12.07
N ARG A 109 17.05 4.07 13.36
CA ARG A 109 18.10 3.82 14.37
C ARG A 109 18.84 2.51 14.10
N ALA A 110 18.13 1.47 13.69
CA ALA A 110 18.75 0.20 13.33
C ALA A 110 19.73 0.37 12.15
N ASP A 111 19.34 1.13 11.13
CA ASP A 111 20.22 1.45 9.99
C ASP A 111 21.49 2.24 10.42
N GLN A 112 21.32 3.24 11.28
CA GLN A 112 22.45 3.99 11.84
C GLN A 112 23.39 3.07 12.61
N THR A 113 22.85 2.22 13.50
CA THR A 113 23.64 1.26 14.29
C THR A 113 24.47 0.32 13.41
N LEU A 114 23.88 -0.18 12.30
CA LEU A 114 24.61 -1.01 11.34
C LEU A 114 25.66 -0.23 10.56
N THR A 115 25.35 1.01 10.20
CA THR A 115 26.29 1.90 9.49
C THR A 115 27.49 2.25 10.36
N GLU A 116 27.32 2.35 11.68
CA GLU A 116 28.36 2.57 12.69
C GLU A 116 29.20 1.31 12.97
N GLY A 117 28.88 0.18 12.34
CA GLY A 117 29.71 -1.03 12.37
C GLY A 117 29.20 -2.16 13.26
N ALA A 118 27.96 -2.09 13.75
CA ALA A 118 27.35 -3.22 14.47
C ALA A 118 27.01 -4.37 13.52
N ASP A 119 27.17 -5.61 13.97
CA ASP A 119 26.84 -6.82 13.19
C ASP A 119 25.33 -7.02 13.03
N ARG A 120 24.53 -6.43 13.91
CA ARG A 120 23.06 -6.54 13.91
C ARG A 120 22.40 -5.41 14.68
N ALA A 121 21.16 -5.10 14.33
CA ALA A 121 20.32 -4.15 15.05
C ALA A 121 18.93 -4.72 15.29
N ASP A 122 18.34 -4.43 16.46
CA ASP A 122 17.00 -4.88 16.85
C ASP A 122 15.93 -4.02 16.17
N VAL A 123 14.94 -4.69 15.59
CA VAL A 123 13.79 -4.07 14.92
C VAL A 123 12.45 -4.62 15.44
N SER A 124 12.46 -5.33 16.55
CA SER A 124 11.28 -6.00 17.13
C SER A 124 10.12 -5.04 17.39
N ASP A 125 10.39 -3.81 17.74
CA ASP A 125 9.41 -2.78 18.11
C ASP A 125 9.03 -1.85 16.94
N ALA A 126 9.48 -2.13 15.71
CA ALA A 126 9.21 -1.27 14.55
C ALA A 126 7.70 -1.04 14.32
N TYR A 127 6.86 -2.02 14.59
CA TYR A 127 5.40 -1.90 14.47
C TYR A 127 4.77 -0.88 15.40
N LEU A 128 5.43 -0.52 16.53
CA LEU A 128 4.93 0.48 17.49
C LEU A 128 4.91 1.90 16.90
N ALA A 129 5.76 2.17 15.91
CA ALA A 129 5.75 3.44 15.20
C ALA A 129 4.42 3.68 14.43
N GLN A 130 3.65 2.63 14.19
CA GLN A 130 2.32 2.72 13.58
C GLN A 130 1.23 3.20 14.56
N SER A 131 1.59 3.57 15.78
CA SER A 131 0.63 3.97 16.82
C SER A 131 -0.23 5.19 16.47
N ALA A 132 0.23 6.05 15.57
CA ALA A 132 -0.52 7.19 15.04
C ALA A 132 -1.44 6.83 13.85
N LEU A 133 -1.35 5.62 13.31
CA LEU A 133 -2.10 5.19 12.13
C LEU A 133 -3.45 4.57 12.51
N TYR A 134 -4.32 5.32 13.16
CA TYR A 134 -5.74 4.97 13.36
C TYR A 134 -6.65 5.54 12.26
N ASP A 135 -6.15 6.48 11.47
CA ASP A 135 -6.60 6.87 10.14
C ASP A 135 -5.39 6.95 9.20
N LEU A 136 -5.57 7.13 7.90
CA LEU A 136 -4.45 7.22 6.96
C LEU A 136 -3.99 8.67 6.69
N GLU A 137 -4.41 9.64 7.51
CA GLU A 137 -3.98 11.03 7.34
C GLU A 137 -2.45 11.21 7.40
N PRO A 138 -1.69 10.57 8.33
CA PRO A 138 -0.23 10.67 8.31
C PRO A 138 0.41 10.16 7.02
N LEU A 139 -0.16 9.12 6.38
CA LEU A 139 0.33 8.62 5.09
C LEU A 139 0.00 9.59 3.96
N ARG A 140 -1.18 10.19 3.96
CA ARG A 140 -1.57 11.21 2.97
C ARG A 140 -0.72 12.47 3.09
N GLN A 141 -0.42 12.92 4.31
CA GLN A 141 0.46 14.07 4.57
C GLN A 141 1.88 13.78 4.07
N THR A 142 2.43 12.60 4.39
CA THR A 142 3.74 12.19 3.93
C THR A 142 3.82 12.15 2.39
N LEU A 143 2.78 11.61 1.73
CA LEU A 143 2.69 11.64 0.26
C LEU A 143 2.65 13.08 -0.27
N GLY A 144 1.87 13.97 0.34
CA GLY A 144 1.77 15.38 -0.07
C GLY A 144 3.11 16.10 0.01
N LEU A 145 3.85 15.93 1.12
CA LEU A 145 5.19 16.48 1.31
C LEU A 145 6.20 15.91 0.28
N ALA A 146 6.18 14.58 0.09
CA ALA A 146 7.03 13.94 -0.88
C ALA A 146 6.75 14.43 -2.31
N LEU A 147 5.47 14.54 -2.68
CA LEU A 147 5.06 15.00 -4.00
C LEU A 147 5.47 16.46 -4.25
N GLN A 148 5.29 17.34 -3.26
CA GLN A 148 5.71 18.74 -3.35
C GLN A 148 7.23 18.86 -3.52
N ALA A 149 8.02 18.19 -2.69
CA ALA A 149 9.46 18.20 -2.78
C ALA A 149 9.95 17.56 -4.09
N PHE A 150 9.30 16.49 -4.53
CA PHE A 150 9.61 15.84 -5.80
C PHE A 150 9.35 16.77 -7.00
N MET A 151 8.24 17.48 -7.04
CA MET A 151 7.96 18.45 -8.09
C MET A 151 9.03 19.55 -8.13
N ALA A 152 9.45 20.05 -6.98
CA ALA A 152 10.53 21.04 -6.90
C ALA A 152 11.88 20.51 -7.44
N GLN A 153 12.23 19.26 -7.09
CA GLN A 153 13.45 18.61 -7.59
C GLN A 153 13.37 18.30 -9.09
N CYS A 154 12.19 17.94 -9.58
CA CYS A 154 11.94 17.74 -11.00
C CYS A 154 12.19 19.01 -11.81
N ASP A 155 11.78 20.18 -11.30
CA ASP A 155 11.96 21.47 -11.95
C ASP A 155 13.41 21.97 -11.90
N ALA A 156 14.12 21.63 -10.84
CA ALA A 156 15.52 22.02 -10.66
C ALA A 156 16.47 21.42 -11.71
N GLN A 157 16.03 20.37 -12.43
CA GLN A 157 16.88 19.71 -13.44
C GLN A 157 17.20 20.62 -14.64
N ASP A 158 16.25 21.46 -15.07
CA ASP A 158 16.43 22.38 -16.22
C ASP A 158 15.57 23.64 -16.13
N HIS A 159 15.08 23.98 -14.95
CA HIS A 159 14.21 25.13 -14.68
C HIS A 159 12.87 25.11 -15.47
N SER A 160 12.42 23.93 -15.90
CA SER A 160 11.14 23.76 -16.60
C SER A 160 10.12 22.99 -15.73
N GLN A 161 8.85 23.37 -15.83
CA GLN A 161 7.75 22.64 -15.19
C GLN A 161 7.43 21.37 -15.96
N ARG A 162 8.04 20.26 -15.57
CA ARG A 162 7.84 18.98 -16.24
C ARG A 162 6.56 18.28 -15.81
N PRO A 163 5.96 17.49 -16.72
CA PRO A 163 4.88 16.56 -16.37
C PRO A 163 5.29 15.60 -15.28
N VAL A 164 4.35 15.29 -14.39
CA VAL A 164 4.54 14.37 -13.27
C VAL A 164 3.58 13.19 -13.40
N PHE A 165 4.06 12.01 -13.08
CA PHE A 165 3.29 10.80 -12.93
C PHE A 165 3.53 10.18 -11.56
N ILE A 166 2.54 9.42 -11.07
CA ILE A 166 2.66 8.61 -9.86
C ILE A 166 2.49 7.14 -10.25
N VAL A 167 3.33 6.25 -9.76
CA VAL A 167 3.17 4.80 -9.86
C VAL A 167 3.03 4.26 -8.44
N ALA A 168 1.83 3.82 -8.11
CA ALA A 168 1.45 3.49 -6.74
C ALA A 168 0.96 2.03 -6.63
N HIS A 169 1.49 1.30 -5.65
CA HIS A 169 1.22 -0.12 -5.44
C HIS A 169 0.38 -0.34 -4.17
N SER A 170 -0.61 -1.24 -4.23
CA SER A 170 -1.35 -1.75 -3.08
C SER A 170 -1.93 -0.64 -2.19
N LEU A 171 -1.60 -0.61 -0.90
CA LEU A 171 -1.99 0.46 0.04
C LEU A 171 -1.54 1.84 -0.45
N GLY A 172 -0.35 1.95 -1.07
CA GLY A 172 0.10 3.19 -1.69
C GLY A 172 -0.85 3.69 -2.77
N GLY A 173 -1.51 2.77 -3.50
CA GLY A 173 -2.57 3.09 -4.45
C GLY A 173 -3.80 3.72 -3.77
N LEU A 174 -4.26 3.14 -2.66
CA LEU A 174 -5.38 3.70 -1.87
C LEU A 174 -5.03 5.08 -1.30
N VAL A 175 -3.86 5.22 -0.67
CA VAL A 175 -3.38 6.51 -0.12
C VAL A 175 -3.29 7.56 -1.20
N THR A 176 -2.75 7.20 -2.38
CA THR A 176 -2.64 8.11 -3.53
C THR A 176 -4.02 8.51 -4.06
N ALA A 177 -4.93 7.57 -4.25
CA ALA A 177 -6.26 7.86 -4.74
C ALA A 177 -7.05 8.76 -3.78
N SER A 178 -6.99 8.49 -2.48
CA SER A 178 -7.66 9.31 -1.45
C SER A 178 -7.05 10.71 -1.33
N TYR A 179 -5.71 10.82 -1.39
CA TYR A 179 -5.04 12.12 -1.44
C TYR A 179 -5.49 12.93 -2.65
N LEU A 180 -5.47 12.33 -3.82
CA LEU A 180 -5.84 13.00 -5.06
C LEU A 180 -7.33 13.38 -5.10
N LEU A 181 -8.24 12.57 -4.58
CA LEU A 181 -9.65 12.96 -4.45
C LEU A 181 -9.82 14.28 -3.72
N LYS A 182 -9.05 14.51 -2.66
CA LYS A 182 -9.10 15.74 -1.88
C LYS A 182 -8.44 16.93 -2.60
N HIS A 183 -7.34 16.68 -3.34
CA HIS A 183 -6.45 17.70 -3.88
C HIS A 183 -6.52 17.88 -5.41
N GLN A 184 -7.30 17.08 -6.14
CA GLN A 184 -7.34 17.06 -7.62
C GLN A 184 -7.74 18.40 -8.27
N ASN A 185 -8.37 19.29 -7.52
CA ASN A 185 -8.77 20.62 -8.00
C ASN A 185 -7.72 21.70 -7.72
N GLU A 186 -6.63 21.40 -7.03
CA GLU A 186 -5.54 22.33 -6.81
C GLU A 186 -4.85 22.67 -8.14
N SER A 187 -4.71 23.97 -8.41
CA SER A 187 -4.28 24.47 -9.72
C SER A 187 -2.91 23.95 -10.15
N ASP A 188 -1.97 23.84 -9.22
CA ASP A 188 -0.61 23.41 -9.51
C ASP A 188 -0.54 21.89 -9.78
N LEU A 189 -1.18 21.10 -8.93
CA LEU A 189 -1.27 19.66 -9.12
C LEU A 189 -1.96 19.32 -10.45
N ARG A 190 -3.10 19.97 -10.73
CA ARG A 190 -3.87 19.77 -11.97
C ARG A 190 -3.10 20.09 -13.24
N LYS A 191 -2.22 21.11 -13.18
CA LYS A 191 -1.39 21.48 -14.34
C LYS A 191 -0.28 20.49 -14.61
N ARG A 192 0.25 19.83 -13.59
CA ARG A 192 1.48 19.04 -13.66
C ARG A 192 1.24 17.54 -13.65
N LEU A 193 0.30 17.05 -12.84
CA LEU A 193 0.00 15.64 -12.76
C LEU A 193 -0.73 15.17 -14.02
N ARG A 194 -0.08 14.35 -14.82
CA ARG A 194 -0.59 13.82 -16.08
C ARG A 194 -1.32 12.49 -15.92
N GLY A 195 -1.14 11.83 -14.81
CA GLY A 195 -1.86 10.63 -14.47
C GLY A 195 -1.20 9.78 -13.40
N VAL A 196 -1.92 8.74 -13.02
CA VAL A 196 -1.51 7.77 -11.99
C VAL A 196 -1.58 6.37 -12.55
N VAL A 197 -0.55 5.57 -12.30
CA VAL A 197 -0.59 4.12 -12.51
C VAL A 197 -0.89 3.46 -11.16
N PHE A 198 -2.01 2.79 -11.08
CA PHE A 198 -2.39 1.97 -9.94
C PHE A 198 -2.04 0.52 -10.19
N LEU A 199 -1.23 -0.07 -9.31
CA LEU A 199 -0.81 -1.47 -9.35
C LEU A 199 -1.45 -2.23 -8.20
N ALA A 200 -2.43 -3.08 -8.47
CA ALA A 200 -3.19 -3.83 -7.49
C ALA A 200 -3.58 -2.98 -6.26
N PRO A 201 -4.23 -1.83 -6.43
CA PRO A 201 -4.49 -0.91 -5.33
C PRO A 201 -5.44 -1.53 -4.29
N ALA A 202 -5.28 -1.14 -3.04
CA ALA A 202 -6.10 -1.66 -1.94
C ALA A 202 -7.51 -0.99 -1.90
N PHE A 203 -8.27 -1.05 -3.00
CA PHE A 203 -9.62 -0.46 -3.09
C PHE A 203 -10.71 -1.31 -2.45
N ALA A 204 -10.32 -2.47 -1.91
CA ALA A 204 -11.14 -3.33 -1.07
C ALA A 204 -10.31 -3.90 0.07
N VAL A 205 -10.96 -4.43 1.09
CA VAL A 205 -10.25 -5.04 2.22
C VAL A 205 -9.58 -6.32 1.78
N SER A 206 -8.30 -6.45 2.15
CA SER A 206 -7.49 -7.64 1.93
C SER A 206 -8.11 -8.89 2.54
N GLU A 207 -8.14 -9.97 1.78
CA GLU A 207 -8.55 -11.29 2.21
C GLU A 207 -7.32 -12.21 2.35
N PRO A 208 -7.00 -12.75 3.55
CA PRO A 208 -5.90 -13.67 3.69
C PRO A 208 -6.04 -14.86 2.75
N PRO A 209 -5.00 -15.24 2.01
CA PRO A 209 -5.07 -16.35 1.05
C PRO A 209 -5.00 -17.73 1.73
N GLY A 210 -5.41 -18.75 0.98
CA GLY A 210 -5.28 -20.17 1.35
C GLY A 210 -6.19 -20.59 2.50
N TRP A 211 -5.83 -21.69 3.19
CA TRP A 211 -6.63 -22.26 4.29
C TRP A 211 -6.78 -21.28 5.48
N ARG A 212 -5.81 -20.40 5.69
CA ARG A 212 -5.87 -19.34 6.72
C ARG A 212 -6.98 -18.35 6.41
N GLY A 213 -7.16 -18.00 5.12
CA GLY A 213 -8.27 -17.19 4.66
C GLY A 213 -9.60 -17.87 4.92
N TRP A 214 -9.72 -19.16 4.65
CA TRP A 214 -10.95 -19.90 4.92
C TRP A 214 -11.42 -19.77 6.39
N VAL A 215 -10.47 -19.71 7.33
CA VAL A 215 -10.77 -19.52 8.76
C VAL A 215 -10.94 -18.03 9.11
N ALA A 216 -10.11 -17.14 8.58
CA ALA A 216 -10.07 -15.72 8.95
C ALA A 216 -11.17 -14.89 8.27
N ASN A 217 -11.49 -15.16 7.00
CA ASN A 217 -12.44 -14.35 6.22
C ASN A 217 -13.84 -14.23 6.87
N PRO A 218 -14.45 -15.26 7.46
CA PRO A 218 -15.71 -15.10 8.16
C PRO A 218 -15.64 -14.09 9.32
N LEU A 219 -14.51 -14.04 10.04
CA LEU A 219 -14.31 -13.11 11.15
C LEU A 219 -14.01 -11.70 10.67
N ILE A 220 -13.17 -11.54 9.64
CA ILE A 220 -12.93 -10.28 8.96
C ILE A 220 -14.27 -9.72 8.49
N LYS A 221 -15.06 -10.56 7.87
CA LYS A 221 -16.41 -10.23 7.41
C LYS A 221 -17.35 -9.76 8.52
N LEU A 222 -17.27 -10.29 9.70
CA LEU A 222 -18.05 -9.85 10.86
C LEU A 222 -17.50 -8.56 11.51
N SER A 223 -16.22 -8.27 11.32
CA SER A 223 -15.50 -7.19 12.01
C SER A 223 -15.44 -5.90 11.24
N PHE A 224 -15.65 -5.94 9.92
CA PHE A 224 -15.49 -4.80 9.04
C PHE A 224 -16.84 -4.40 8.41
N HIS A 225 -16.92 -3.16 7.92
CA HIS A 225 -18.12 -2.68 7.25
C HIS A 225 -18.41 -3.51 5.99
N ALA A 226 -19.68 -3.84 5.81
CA ALA A 226 -20.13 -4.63 4.66
C ALA A 226 -19.69 -4.05 3.30
N GLU A 227 -19.57 -2.73 3.22
CA GLU A 227 -19.15 -1.99 2.02
C GLU A 227 -17.74 -2.36 1.56
N THR A 228 -16.89 -2.91 2.45
CA THR A 228 -15.47 -3.17 2.14
C THR A 228 -15.21 -4.58 1.62
N HIS A 229 -16.11 -5.53 1.85
CA HIS A 229 -15.82 -6.94 1.55
C HIS A 229 -17.01 -7.85 1.29
N PHE A 230 -18.25 -7.45 1.70
CA PHE A 230 -19.36 -8.37 1.57
C PHE A 230 -20.13 -8.28 0.27
N LEU A 231 -20.25 -7.10 -0.26
CA LEU A 231 -21.38 -6.83 -1.10
C LEU A 231 -20.95 -6.36 -2.47
N HIS A 232 -20.51 -7.34 -3.26
CA HIS A 232 -20.69 -7.17 -4.67
C HIS A 232 -22.18 -7.45 -4.97
N PRO A 233 -23.05 -6.44 -5.24
CA PRO A 233 -24.49 -6.65 -5.47
C PRO A 233 -24.78 -7.65 -6.59
N GLN A 234 -23.80 -7.93 -7.44
CA GLN A 234 -23.91 -8.84 -8.57
C GLN A 234 -23.49 -10.29 -8.24
N ARG A 235 -22.84 -10.53 -7.08
CA ARG A 235 -22.31 -11.85 -6.70
C ARG A 235 -23.09 -12.53 -5.57
N GLU A 236 -23.77 -11.75 -4.74
CA GLU A 236 -24.46 -12.27 -3.56
C GLU A 236 -25.98 -12.21 -3.74
N PRO A 237 -26.71 -13.27 -3.37
CA PRO A 237 -28.18 -13.23 -3.35
C PRO A 237 -28.70 -12.13 -2.41
N LEU A 238 -29.70 -11.38 -2.84
CA LEU A 238 -30.28 -10.27 -2.09
C LEU A 238 -30.61 -10.61 -0.60
N PRO A 239 -31.14 -11.79 -0.24
CA PRO A 239 -31.38 -12.14 1.16
C PRO A 239 -30.10 -12.22 2.00
N LEU A 240 -29.00 -12.74 1.42
CA LEU A 240 -27.70 -12.83 2.11
C LEU A 240 -27.10 -11.43 2.30
N LEU A 241 -27.25 -10.58 1.31
CA LEU A 241 -26.89 -9.18 1.32
C LEU A 241 -27.55 -8.43 2.48
N LEU A 242 -28.87 -8.53 2.58
CA LEU A 242 -29.66 -7.89 3.65
C LEU A 242 -29.29 -8.45 5.03
N PHE A 243 -29.12 -9.78 5.13
CA PHE A 243 -28.70 -10.41 6.38
C PHE A 243 -27.35 -9.89 6.85
N ASN A 244 -26.37 -9.81 5.96
CA ASN A 244 -25.04 -9.33 6.27
C ASN A 244 -25.05 -7.84 6.65
N GLN A 245 -25.85 -7.00 5.97
CA GLN A 245 -26.02 -5.60 6.37
C GLN A 245 -26.62 -5.48 7.78
N LEU A 246 -27.68 -6.22 8.09
CA LEU A 246 -28.27 -6.21 9.42
C LEU A 246 -27.30 -6.72 10.49
N LEU A 247 -26.52 -7.75 10.16
CA LEU A 247 -25.51 -8.29 11.07
C LEU A 247 -24.40 -7.28 11.34
N SER A 248 -23.90 -6.61 10.30
CA SER A 248 -22.83 -5.60 10.44
C SER A 248 -23.25 -4.38 11.25
N LEU A 249 -24.54 -3.99 11.23
CA LEU A 249 -25.06 -2.90 12.08
C LEU A 249 -24.91 -3.18 13.58
N VAL A 250 -24.85 -4.45 13.98
CA VAL A 250 -24.68 -4.86 15.37
C VAL A 250 -23.23 -5.22 15.68
N THR A 251 -22.60 -6.00 14.80
CA THR A 251 -21.25 -6.55 15.07
C THR A 251 -20.16 -5.49 14.96
N VAL A 252 -20.25 -4.59 13.98
CA VAL A 252 -19.22 -3.55 13.78
C VAL A 252 -19.11 -2.62 15.00
N PRO A 253 -20.18 -2.01 15.54
CA PRO A 253 -20.06 -1.16 16.73
C PRO A 253 -19.55 -1.89 17.97
N VAL A 254 -19.95 -3.17 18.15
CA VAL A 254 -19.48 -3.98 19.28
C VAL A 254 -17.98 -4.26 19.15
N LEU A 255 -17.52 -4.59 17.95
CA LEU A 255 -16.11 -4.86 17.70
C LEU A 255 -15.26 -3.59 17.70
N ASP A 256 -15.78 -2.47 17.20
CA ASP A 256 -15.13 -1.17 17.32
C ASP A 256 -14.96 -0.79 18.81
N GLY A 257 -15.97 -1.01 19.65
CA GLY A 257 -15.84 -0.83 21.10
C GLY A 257 -14.75 -1.73 21.73
N LEU A 258 -14.63 -2.98 21.26
CA LEU A 258 -13.54 -3.87 21.70
C LEU A 258 -12.17 -3.37 21.20
N PHE A 259 -12.06 -2.91 19.95
CA PHE A 259 -10.84 -2.32 19.41
C PHE A 259 -10.42 -1.07 20.20
N GLU A 260 -11.37 -0.23 20.63
CA GLU A 260 -11.10 0.90 21.51
C GLU A 260 -10.50 0.44 22.85
N VAL A 261 -11.03 -0.61 23.46
CA VAL A 261 -10.44 -1.20 24.68
C VAL A 261 -9.01 -1.69 24.42
N PHE A 262 -8.74 -2.32 23.29
CA PHE A 262 -7.37 -2.73 22.89
C PHE A 262 -6.44 -1.54 22.59
N SER A 263 -6.96 -0.34 22.41
CA SER A 263 -6.16 0.88 22.27
C SER A 263 -5.71 1.51 23.60
N TRP A 264 -6.19 1.01 24.74
CA TRP A 264 -5.78 1.49 26.05
C TRP A 264 -4.30 1.26 26.34
N PRO A 265 -3.64 2.09 27.18
CA PRO A 265 -2.20 2.06 27.34
C PRO A 265 -1.58 0.70 27.67
N GLY A 266 -2.30 -0.18 28.38
CA GLY A 266 -1.83 -1.53 28.72
C GLY A 266 -2.04 -2.58 27.61
N LEU A 267 -2.90 -2.30 26.64
CA LEU A 267 -3.31 -3.22 25.57
C LEU A 267 -2.92 -2.75 24.15
N ARG A 268 -2.46 -1.48 24.03
CA ARG A 268 -2.13 -0.86 22.73
C ARG A 268 -1.02 -1.57 21.95
N ASN A 269 -0.24 -2.42 22.61
CA ASN A 269 0.85 -3.18 21.97
C ASN A 269 0.36 -4.47 21.29
N PHE A 270 -0.96 -4.69 21.26
CA PHE A 270 -1.52 -5.84 20.60
C PHE A 270 -1.39 -5.68 19.08
N ALA A 271 -0.57 -6.53 18.46
CA ALA A 271 -0.27 -6.48 17.05
C ALA A 271 -0.66 -7.77 16.33
N SER A 272 -1.27 -7.61 15.17
CA SER A 272 -1.61 -8.71 14.26
C SER A 272 -0.47 -8.98 13.27
N PRO A 273 -0.19 -10.22 12.88
CA PRO A 273 0.71 -10.53 11.78
C PRO A 273 0.06 -10.14 10.44
N THR A 274 0.39 -8.95 9.93
CA THR A 274 -0.20 -8.42 8.68
C THR A 274 0.65 -8.70 7.45
N SER A 275 1.96 -8.88 7.62
CA SER A 275 2.90 -9.23 6.54
C SER A 275 3.77 -10.45 6.94
N PRO A 276 3.16 -11.57 7.36
CA PRO A 276 3.91 -12.75 7.78
C PRO A 276 4.70 -13.36 6.61
N VAL A 277 5.80 -14.05 6.92
CA VAL A 277 6.70 -14.61 5.89
C VAL A 277 5.99 -15.53 4.88
N TRP A 278 4.97 -16.27 5.30
CA TRP A 278 4.21 -17.15 4.40
C TRP A 278 3.40 -16.41 3.32
N VAL A 279 3.11 -15.11 3.50
CA VAL A 279 2.42 -14.29 2.48
C VAL A 279 3.30 -14.10 1.25
N THR A 280 4.62 -14.21 1.38
CA THR A 280 5.55 -14.05 0.25
C THR A 280 5.25 -14.97 -0.92
N ASP A 281 4.70 -16.16 -0.65
CA ASP A 281 4.36 -17.14 -1.69
C ASP A 281 3.22 -16.67 -2.61
N TYR A 282 2.46 -15.67 -2.17
CA TYR A 282 1.33 -15.08 -2.88
C TYR A 282 1.65 -13.69 -3.46
N LEU A 283 2.83 -13.15 -3.21
CA LEU A 283 3.19 -11.81 -3.69
C LEU A 283 3.78 -11.82 -5.09
N THR A 284 4.56 -12.84 -5.44
CA THR A 284 5.26 -12.94 -6.73
C THR A 284 5.47 -14.40 -7.12
N ASP A 285 5.66 -14.66 -8.42
CA ASP A 285 6.10 -15.95 -8.95
C ASP A 285 7.63 -16.10 -8.98
N SER A 286 8.37 -15.01 -8.82
CA SER A 286 9.82 -15.02 -8.81
C SER A 286 10.38 -15.62 -7.51
N GLU A 287 11.06 -16.76 -7.60
CA GLU A 287 11.71 -17.38 -6.43
C GLU A 287 12.85 -16.52 -5.88
N GLU A 288 13.51 -15.73 -6.71
CA GLU A 288 14.51 -14.75 -6.27
C GLU A 288 13.88 -13.66 -5.40
N GLU A 289 12.77 -13.08 -5.84
CA GLU A 289 12.05 -12.07 -5.08
C GLU A 289 11.43 -12.66 -3.80
N LYS A 290 10.90 -13.88 -3.84
CA LYS A 290 10.44 -14.57 -2.62
C LYS A 290 11.57 -14.75 -1.62
N ALA A 291 12.76 -15.12 -2.07
CA ALA A 291 13.94 -15.28 -1.20
C ALA A 291 14.33 -13.93 -0.57
N LYS A 292 14.36 -12.83 -1.35
CA LYS A 292 14.59 -11.47 -0.85
C LYS A 292 13.53 -11.12 0.20
N LEU A 293 12.24 -11.28 -0.11
CA LEU A 293 11.12 -10.98 0.79
C LEU A 293 11.18 -11.76 2.10
N ARG A 294 11.52 -13.05 2.07
CA ARG A 294 11.59 -13.90 3.27
C ARG A 294 12.71 -13.46 4.22
N THR A 295 13.77 -12.88 3.70
CA THR A 295 14.95 -12.45 4.48
C THR A 295 14.99 -10.97 4.79
N ASP A 296 14.11 -10.17 4.16
CA ASP A 296 14.06 -8.73 4.34
C ASP A 296 13.56 -8.37 5.76
N GLY A 297 14.48 -7.90 6.58
CA GLY A 297 14.19 -7.46 7.95
C GLY A 297 13.63 -6.03 8.04
N TRP A 298 13.62 -5.27 6.95
CA TRP A 298 13.08 -3.92 6.88
C TRP A 298 11.57 -3.88 6.66
N ILE A 299 10.97 -5.02 6.32
CA ILE A 299 9.52 -5.19 6.23
C ILE A 299 8.93 -5.28 7.65
N VAL A 300 7.96 -4.43 7.96
CA VAL A 300 7.21 -4.47 9.23
C VAL A 300 6.23 -5.64 9.18
N ARG A 301 6.54 -6.75 9.88
CA ARG A 301 5.76 -8.00 9.78
C ARG A 301 4.45 -8.02 10.56
N ARG A 302 4.29 -7.07 11.48
CA ARG A 302 3.13 -6.95 12.37
C ARG A 302 2.57 -5.55 12.25
N SER A 303 1.29 -5.39 12.57
CA SER A 303 0.65 -4.07 12.62
C SER A 303 -0.29 -3.99 13.82
N LEU A 304 -0.39 -2.81 14.40
CA LEU A 304 -1.39 -2.56 15.44
C LEU A 304 -2.79 -2.69 14.86
N LEU A 305 -3.73 -3.21 15.65
CA LEU A 305 -5.12 -3.39 15.20
C LEU A 305 -5.76 -2.07 14.75
N ARG A 306 -5.44 -0.95 15.42
CA ARG A 306 -5.90 0.38 15.03
C ARG A 306 -5.48 0.77 13.61
N TYR A 307 -4.27 0.39 13.19
CA TYR A 307 -3.81 0.63 11.83
C TYR A 307 -4.63 -0.15 10.80
N VAL A 308 -4.92 -1.42 11.10
CA VAL A 308 -5.77 -2.25 10.24
C VAL A 308 -7.18 -1.65 10.11
N LYS A 309 -7.74 -1.17 11.22
CA LYS A 309 -9.04 -0.47 11.23
C LYS A 309 -8.97 0.89 10.51
N GLY A 310 -7.84 1.60 10.61
CA GLY A 310 -7.59 2.82 9.84
C GLY A 310 -7.60 2.58 8.33
N ILE A 311 -7.00 1.48 7.88
CA ILE A 311 -7.05 1.08 6.46
C ILE A 311 -8.50 0.79 6.04
N GLU A 312 -9.23 0.04 6.84
CA GLU A 312 -10.64 -0.28 6.56
C GLU A 312 -11.50 1.00 6.46
N ALA A 313 -11.36 1.92 7.41
CA ALA A 313 -12.07 3.19 7.39
C ALA A 313 -11.74 4.02 6.14
N GLU A 314 -10.48 4.02 5.69
CA GLU A 314 -10.07 4.69 4.46
C GLU A 314 -10.68 4.03 3.22
N VAL A 315 -10.73 2.70 3.16
CA VAL A 315 -11.40 1.99 2.06
C VAL A 315 -12.87 2.37 1.99
N VAL A 316 -13.59 2.43 3.13
CA VAL A 316 -14.98 2.88 3.19
C VAL A 316 -15.11 4.31 2.68
N HIS A 317 -14.27 5.21 3.18
CA HIS A 317 -14.27 6.61 2.76
C HIS A 317 -14.02 6.76 1.26
N PHE A 318 -12.98 6.11 0.75
CA PHE A 318 -12.64 6.13 -0.67
C PHE A 318 -13.79 5.58 -1.54
N ARG A 319 -14.33 4.43 -1.21
CA ARG A 319 -15.42 3.81 -2.00
C ARG A 319 -16.67 4.66 -2.09
N ARG A 320 -16.99 5.42 -1.05
CA ARG A 320 -18.13 6.35 -1.05
C ARG A 320 -17.93 7.56 -1.97
N HIS A 321 -16.68 7.93 -2.25
CA HIS A 321 -16.34 9.12 -3.02
C HIS A 321 -15.58 8.81 -4.33
N MET A 322 -15.25 7.55 -4.61
CA MET A 322 -14.42 7.17 -5.76
C MET A 322 -15.01 7.62 -7.11
N ALA A 323 -16.33 7.77 -7.21
CA ALA A 323 -16.99 8.27 -8.42
C ALA A 323 -16.59 9.71 -8.76
N ASP A 324 -16.08 10.50 -7.82
CA ASP A 324 -15.62 11.87 -8.03
C ASP A 324 -14.16 11.94 -8.54
N PHE A 325 -13.49 10.79 -8.68
CA PHE A 325 -12.10 10.74 -9.12
C PHE A 325 -11.99 11.11 -10.60
N SER A 326 -11.21 12.16 -10.92
CA SER A 326 -11.11 12.73 -12.26
C SER A 326 -9.70 12.74 -12.86
N ILE A 327 -8.68 12.37 -12.09
CA ILE A 327 -7.30 12.27 -12.59
C ILE A 327 -7.19 11.11 -13.58
N PRO A 328 -6.53 11.28 -14.74
CA PRO A 328 -6.26 10.18 -15.65
C PRO A 328 -5.50 9.04 -14.96
N TYR A 329 -5.90 7.80 -15.23
CA TYR A 329 -5.24 6.66 -14.61
C TYR A 329 -5.04 5.47 -15.57
N TYR A 330 -4.04 4.64 -15.22
CA TYR A 330 -3.87 3.30 -15.73
C TYR A 330 -3.97 2.33 -14.56
N LEU A 331 -5.07 1.59 -14.50
CA LEU A 331 -5.35 0.60 -13.47
C LEU A 331 -4.90 -0.77 -13.93
N ILE A 332 -4.00 -1.39 -13.17
CA ILE A 332 -3.44 -2.72 -13.45
C ILE A 332 -3.70 -3.60 -12.25
N TYR A 333 -4.45 -4.68 -12.43
CA TYR A 333 -4.75 -5.62 -11.37
C TYR A 333 -4.86 -7.05 -11.88
N SER A 334 -4.69 -8.01 -10.98
CA SER A 334 -4.91 -9.43 -11.26
C SER A 334 -6.34 -9.84 -10.94
N GLU A 335 -6.94 -10.64 -11.83
CA GLU A 335 -8.25 -11.22 -11.58
C GLU A 335 -8.28 -12.15 -10.37
N MET A 336 -7.14 -12.81 -10.11
CA MET A 336 -6.98 -13.78 -9.03
C MET A 336 -6.08 -13.27 -7.92
N ASP A 337 -5.98 -11.94 -7.74
CA ASP A 337 -5.15 -11.36 -6.67
C ASP A 337 -5.54 -11.96 -5.31
N PRO A 338 -4.60 -12.62 -4.64
CA PRO A 338 -4.88 -13.29 -3.38
C PRO A 338 -4.85 -12.36 -2.16
N ILE A 339 -4.49 -11.09 -2.34
CA ILE A 339 -4.34 -10.10 -1.27
C ILE A 339 -5.42 -9.03 -1.37
N THR A 340 -5.51 -8.32 -2.51
CA THR A 340 -6.54 -7.32 -2.75
C THR A 340 -7.59 -7.86 -3.71
N PRO A 341 -8.86 -7.97 -3.30
CA PRO A 341 -9.88 -8.56 -4.16
C PRO A 341 -10.12 -7.72 -5.41
N ALA A 342 -10.06 -8.33 -6.59
CA ALA A 342 -10.23 -7.68 -7.90
C ALA A 342 -11.56 -6.88 -8.03
N TRP A 343 -12.60 -7.26 -7.30
CA TRP A 343 -13.88 -6.55 -7.34
C TRP A 343 -13.80 -5.08 -6.86
N GLY A 344 -12.82 -4.76 -5.99
CA GLY A 344 -12.55 -3.37 -5.59
C GLY A 344 -12.09 -2.52 -6.76
N ASP A 345 -11.20 -3.06 -7.57
CA ASP A 345 -10.67 -2.44 -8.78
C ASP A 345 -11.72 -2.35 -9.89
N GLU A 346 -12.51 -3.41 -10.06
CA GLU A 346 -13.63 -3.45 -11.01
C GLU A 346 -14.71 -2.41 -10.67
N ASP A 347 -15.02 -2.21 -9.40
CA ASP A 347 -15.98 -1.19 -8.96
C ASP A 347 -15.45 0.22 -9.21
N PHE A 348 -14.18 0.49 -8.90
CA PHE A 348 -13.53 1.76 -9.20
C PHE A 348 -13.54 2.03 -10.70
N ALA A 349 -13.11 1.06 -11.51
CA ALA A 349 -13.13 1.19 -12.96
C ALA A 349 -14.55 1.46 -13.49
N ARG A 350 -15.55 0.73 -13.00
CA ARG A 350 -16.95 0.93 -13.40
C ARG A 350 -17.45 2.33 -13.09
N ALA A 351 -17.05 2.88 -11.94
CA ALA A 351 -17.47 4.20 -11.50
C ALA A 351 -16.78 5.33 -12.28
N THR A 352 -15.56 5.12 -12.80
CA THR A 352 -14.70 6.23 -13.23
C THR A 352 -14.15 6.11 -14.66
N LEU A 353 -14.18 4.91 -15.28
CA LEU A 353 -13.52 4.68 -16.58
C LEU A 353 -13.98 5.66 -17.67
N GLN A 354 -15.25 6.02 -17.67
CA GLN A 354 -15.83 6.92 -18.66
C GLN A 354 -15.59 8.42 -18.39
N HIS A 355 -15.06 8.77 -17.21
CA HIS A 355 -14.85 10.17 -16.83
C HIS A 355 -13.72 10.84 -17.62
N ASN A 356 -12.79 10.05 -18.11
CA ASN A 356 -11.65 10.54 -18.88
C ASN A 356 -11.27 9.52 -19.96
N PRO A 357 -11.15 9.92 -21.23
CA PRO A 357 -10.77 9.03 -22.32
C PRO A 357 -9.34 8.48 -22.20
N ALA A 358 -8.55 9.03 -21.29
CA ALA A 358 -7.20 8.54 -20.98
C ALA A 358 -7.16 7.47 -19.89
N ASN A 359 -8.30 7.16 -19.25
CA ASN A 359 -8.38 6.07 -18.30
C ASN A 359 -8.26 4.74 -19.03
N GLU A 360 -7.36 3.91 -18.56
CA GLU A 360 -7.14 2.58 -19.11
C GLU A 360 -7.14 1.54 -17.98
N VAL A 361 -7.54 0.32 -18.32
CA VAL A 361 -7.55 -0.82 -17.39
C VAL A 361 -6.85 -1.99 -18.04
N LEU A 362 -5.88 -2.57 -17.34
CA LEU A 362 -5.24 -3.82 -17.67
C LEU A 362 -5.57 -4.86 -16.61
N LYS A 363 -6.46 -5.78 -16.96
CA LYS A 363 -6.76 -6.95 -16.16
C LYS A 363 -5.80 -8.07 -16.56
N LEU A 364 -5.09 -8.64 -15.60
CA LEU A 364 -4.17 -9.75 -15.79
C LEU A 364 -4.91 -11.07 -15.48
N PRO A 365 -5.33 -11.83 -16.49
CA PRO A 365 -6.12 -13.04 -16.29
C PRO A 365 -5.26 -14.17 -15.73
N GLY A 366 -5.83 -14.96 -14.82
CA GLY A 366 -5.22 -16.20 -14.31
C GLY A 366 -3.94 -16.02 -13.49
N LEU A 367 -3.58 -14.79 -13.14
CA LEU A 367 -2.37 -14.49 -12.38
C LEU A 367 -2.68 -14.42 -10.87
N PRO A 368 -2.21 -15.37 -10.04
CA PRO A 368 -2.51 -15.43 -8.62
C PRO A 368 -1.46 -14.72 -7.76
N TYR A 369 -0.98 -13.55 -8.20
CA TYR A 369 0.07 -12.78 -7.51
C TYR A 369 -0.29 -11.31 -7.40
N HIS A 370 0.18 -10.69 -6.31
CA HIS A 370 -0.15 -9.31 -5.97
C HIS A 370 0.88 -8.28 -6.46
N GLN A 371 2.17 -8.61 -6.42
CA GLN A 371 3.26 -7.67 -6.71
C GLN A 371 3.75 -7.80 -8.16
N HIS A 372 3.01 -7.23 -9.09
CA HIS A 372 3.24 -7.38 -10.53
C HIS A 372 4.61 -6.86 -11.01
N VAL A 373 5.11 -5.75 -10.45
CA VAL A 373 6.43 -5.20 -10.82
C VAL A 373 7.62 -5.99 -10.25
N PHE A 374 7.34 -7.04 -9.47
CA PHE A 374 8.33 -7.97 -8.94
C PHE A 374 8.12 -9.40 -9.44
N MET A 375 7.39 -9.57 -10.53
CA MET A 375 7.21 -10.87 -11.16
C MET A 375 8.49 -11.34 -11.85
N GLN A 376 8.51 -12.64 -12.19
CA GLN A 376 9.61 -13.23 -12.96
C GLN A 376 9.66 -12.65 -14.38
N GLU A 377 10.87 -12.53 -14.93
CA GLU A 377 11.05 -12.17 -16.33
C GLU A 377 10.52 -13.27 -17.28
N PRO A 378 9.98 -12.94 -18.46
CA PRO A 378 9.92 -11.60 -19.06
C PRO A 378 8.68 -10.77 -18.66
N ALA A 379 7.74 -11.35 -17.90
CA ALA A 379 6.46 -10.71 -17.59
C ALA A 379 6.62 -9.35 -16.89
N ARG A 380 7.63 -9.20 -16.02
CA ARG A 380 7.96 -7.94 -15.36
C ARG A 380 8.33 -6.86 -16.38
N THR A 381 9.26 -7.16 -17.26
CA THR A 381 9.70 -6.22 -18.32
C THR A 381 8.56 -5.83 -19.24
N GLU A 382 7.73 -6.78 -19.67
CA GLU A 382 6.55 -6.50 -20.51
C GLU A 382 5.55 -5.58 -19.81
N LEU A 383 5.35 -5.76 -18.50
CA LEU A 383 4.48 -4.89 -17.73
C LEU A 383 5.04 -3.46 -17.62
N LEU A 384 6.33 -3.32 -17.31
CA LEU A 384 6.99 -2.03 -17.23
C LEU A 384 6.95 -1.28 -18.57
N GLN A 385 7.12 -1.99 -19.69
CA GLN A 385 6.96 -1.43 -21.04
C GLN A 385 5.53 -0.91 -21.29
N LYS A 386 4.48 -1.66 -20.91
CA LYS A 386 3.09 -1.21 -21.03
C LYS A 386 2.83 0.05 -20.21
N ILE A 387 3.40 0.12 -19.00
CA ILE A 387 3.32 1.33 -18.18
C ILE A 387 3.99 2.50 -18.90
N GLU A 388 5.22 2.32 -19.39
CA GLU A 388 5.97 3.34 -20.11
C GLU A 388 5.22 3.83 -21.36
N GLU A 389 4.65 2.93 -22.15
CA GLU A 389 3.83 3.27 -23.31
C GLU A 389 2.63 4.14 -22.94
N TRP A 390 1.96 3.85 -21.79
CA TRP A 390 0.86 4.68 -21.32
C TRP A 390 1.35 6.07 -20.91
N LEU A 391 2.46 6.16 -20.17
CA LEU A 391 3.07 7.45 -19.81
C LEU A 391 3.38 8.27 -21.06
N ASP A 392 3.96 7.65 -22.09
CA ASP A 392 4.31 8.31 -23.35
C ASP A 392 3.07 8.80 -24.11
N ARG A 393 1.99 8.02 -24.16
CA ARG A 393 0.72 8.49 -24.76
C ARG A 393 0.22 9.75 -24.04
N ARG A 394 0.33 9.80 -22.72
CA ARG A 394 -0.08 10.97 -21.91
C ARG A 394 0.78 12.22 -22.14
N LEU A 395 2.05 12.05 -22.49
CA LEU A 395 2.94 13.18 -22.81
C LEU A 395 2.62 13.80 -24.16
N ARG A 396 2.18 13.00 -25.15
CA ARG A 396 1.88 13.48 -26.51
C ARG A 396 0.55 14.29 -26.63
N VAL A 397 -0.40 14.06 -25.74
CA VAL A 397 -1.72 14.74 -25.77
C VAL A 397 -1.63 16.23 -25.43
N VAL A 398 -0.50 16.74 -25.02
CA VAL A 398 -0.29 18.12 -24.55
C VAL A 398 0.52 18.98 -25.53
N GLN A 399 1.01 18.38 -26.61
CA GLN A 399 1.61 19.12 -27.73
C GLN A 399 0.54 19.47 -28.79
#